data_22b55cb1700ae753b9f6ee9489fc6d5c
#
_entry.id   22b55cb1700ae753b9f6ee9489fc6d5c
#
_cell.length_a   1.000
_cell.length_b   1.000
_cell.length_c   1.000
_cell.angle_alpha   90.00
_cell.angle_beta   90.00
_cell.angle_gamma   90.00
#
_symmetry.space_group_name_H-M   'P 1'
#
loop_
_entity.id
_entity.type
_entity.pdbx_description
1 polymer ?
#
loop_
_entity_poly.entity_id
_entity_poly.type
_entity_poly.pdbx_seq_one_letter_code
_entity_poly.pdbx_strand_id
1 'polypeptide(L)'
;TITQQLAKTLYPRSEVKSRIPGWSKVKMVWIKLKEWVTAVKLERSYTKKEIINMYMNSVFFGSNAYGVQAAAQTFFGKKPADLTVEESATLIGMINKPTRYNPAINPDKSLVRRNFVISQMQKAGYLTEHERDSIQQVPITLAYQIQDHNSGLAPYFRDMLKRTMSAEKPKRSSYQHFEDFKV
;
A
#
# COMPACT_ATOMS: atom_id res chain seq x y z
N THR A 1 -10.68 7.23 6.57
CA THR A 1 -10.86 5.77 6.76
C THR A 1 -9.95 4.97 5.84
N ILE A 2 -9.72 3.68 6.14
CA ILE A 2 -8.98 2.75 5.26
C ILE A 2 -9.67 2.66 3.90
N THR A 3 -11.00 2.62 3.89
CA THR A 3 -11.81 2.57 2.67
C THR A 3 -11.58 3.77 1.75
N GLN A 4 -11.42 4.98 2.31
CA GLN A 4 -11.08 6.17 1.53
C GLN A 4 -9.65 6.12 0.97
N GLN A 5 -8.71 5.55 1.72
CA GLN A 5 -7.35 5.33 1.24
C GLN A 5 -7.33 4.30 0.11
N LEU A 6 -8.08 3.21 0.25
CA LEU A 6 -8.26 2.22 -0.81
C LEU A 6 -8.89 2.86 -2.07
N ALA A 7 -9.97 3.61 -1.92
CA ALA A 7 -10.59 4.32 -3.03
C ALA A 7 -9.61 5.25 -3.76
N LYS A 8 -8.74 5.95 -3.03
CA LYS A 8 -7.67 6.78 -3.62
C LYS A 8 -6.61 5.96 -4.36
N THR A 9 -6.31 4.76 -3.90
CA THR A 9 -5.32 3.87 -4.53
C THR A 9 -5.88 3.25 -5.81
N LEU A 10 -7.15 2.81 -5.78
CA LEU A 10 -7.84 2.23 -6.94
C LEU A 10 -8.14 3.26 -8.03
N TYR A 11 -8.44 4.50 -7.63
CA TYR A 11 -8.76 5.60 -8.54
C TYR A 11 -7.77 6.76 -8.35
N PRO A 12 -6.55 6.64 -8.91
CA PRO A 12 -5.54 7.66 -8.75
C PRO A 12 -6.01 9.01 -9.27
N ARG A 13 -5.69 10.06 -8.54
CA ARG A 13 -6.07 11.43 -8.90
C ARG A 13 -5.42 11.83 -10.21
N SER A 14 -6.20 12.28 -11.18
CA SER A 14 -5.66 13.04 -12.30
C SER A 14 -5.03 14.34 -11.75
N GLU A 15 -3.80 14.66 -12.18
CA GLU A 15 -3.11 15.89 -11.77
C GLU A 15 -3.99 17.12 -12.03
N VAL A 16 -4.29 17.85 -10.95
CA VAL A 16 -5.11 19.06 -11.01
C VAL A 16 -4.20 20.26 -11.27
N LYS A 17 -3.72 20.41 -12.50
CA LYS A 17 -3.11 21.66 -12.93
C LYS A 17 -4.21 22.61 -13.40
N SER A 18 -4.52 23.65 -12.63
CA SER A 18 -5.44 24.69 -13.03
C SER A 18 -4.70 26.03 -13.16
N ARG A 19 -4.91 26.69 -14.31
CA ARG A 19 -4.35 28.00 -14.62
C ARG A 19 -5.08 29.15 -13.90
N ILE A 20 -6.26 28.86 -13.29
CA ILE A 20 -7.14 29.87 -12.68
C ILE A 20 -6.94 29.81 -11.14
N PRO A 21 -6.56 30.95 -10.49
CA PRO A 21 -6.48 31.02 -9.03
C PRO A 21 -7.83 30.71 -8.37
N GLY A 22 -7.83 29.84 -7.34
CA GLY A 22 -9.06 29.44 -6.63
C GLY A 22 -9.79 28.23 -7.23
N TRP A 23 -9.75 27.97 -8.52
CA TRP A 23 -10.40 26.83 -9.18
C TRP A 23 -9.83 25.47 -8.75
N SER A 24 -8.55 25.46 -8.37
CA SER A 24 -7.90 24.27 -7.83
C SER A 24 -8.52 23.78 -6.51
N LYS A 25 -8.98 24.71 -5.64
CA LYS A 25 -9.64 24.36 -4.37
C LYS A 25 -11.01 23.71 -4.62
N VAL A 26 -11.82 24.28 -5.50
CA VAL A 26 -13.14 23.73 -5.87
C VAL A 26 -12.98 22.33 -6.49
N LYS A 27 -12.02 22.16 -7.39
CA LYS A 27 -11.72 20.87 -8.01
C LYS A 27 -11.24 19.83 -6.99
N MET A 28 -10.48 20.26 -5.98
CA MET A 28 -10.03 19.38 -4.89
C MET A 28 -11.19 18.90 -4.01
N VAL A 29 -12.15 19.77 -3.71
CA VAL A 29 -13.39 19.39 -2.99
C VAL A 29 -14.19 18.37 -3.80
N TRP A 30 -14.33 18.58 -5.11
CA TRP A 30 -15.02 17.62 -6.00
C TRP A 30 -14.35 16.25 -6.06
N ILE A 31 -13.00 16.21 -6.09
CA ILE A 31 -12.26 14.96 -6.01
C ILE A 31 -12.51 14.24 -4.68
N LYS A 32 -12.52 15.00 -3.59
CA LYS A 32 -12.81 14.47 -2.25
C LYS A 32 -14.22 13.89 -2.14
N LEU A 33 -15.20 14.54 -2.73
CA LEU A 33 -16.56 14.02 -2.79
C LEU A 33 -16.64 12.71 -3.58
N LYS A 34 -15.94 12.62 -4.71
CA LYS A 34 -15.85 11.36 -5.49
C LYS A 34 -15.19 10.24 -4.68
N GLU A 35 -14.07 10.51 -4.00
CA GLU A 35 -13.41 9.54 -3.11
C GLU A 35 -14.37 9.06 -2.01
N TRP A 36 -15.16 9.96 -1.43
CA TRP A 36 -16.13 9.63 -0.39
C TRP A 36 -17.27 8.76 -0.92
N VAL A 37 -17.87 9.13 -2.05
CA VAL A 37 -18.94 8.33 -2.69
C VAL A 37 -18.42 6.95 -3.06
N THR A 38 -17.20 6.86 -3.59
CA THR A 38 -16.57 5.57 -3.90
C THR A 38 -16.35 4.73 -2.64
N ALA A 39 -15.90 5.34 -1.55
CA ALA A 39 -15.72 4.66 -0.27
C ALA A 39 -17.06 4.10 0.26
N VAL A 40 -18.14 4.87 0.18
CA VAL A 40 -19.49 4.40 0.58
C VAL A 40 -19.96 3.25 -0.29
N LYS A 41 -19.71 3.28 -1.60
CA LYS A 41 -20.03 2.16 -2.49
C LYS A 41 -19.25 0.89 -2.12
N LEU A 42 -17.94 1.02 -1.84
CA LEU A 42 -17.11 -0.09 -1.39
C LEU A 42 -17.64 -0.69 -0.08
N GLU A 43 -17.98 0.15 0.91
CA GLU A 43 -18.51 -0.31 2.20
C GLU A 43 -19.89 -0.99 2.09
N ARG A 44 -20.67 -0.66 1.05
CA ARG A 44 -21.94 -1.34 0.76
C ARG A 44 -21.78 -2.66 0.02
N SER A 45 -20.72 -2.79 -0.80
CA SER A 45 -20.50 -3.94 -1.68
C SER A 45 -19.59 -5.00 -1.09
N TYR A 46 -18.73 -4.62 -0.14
CA TYR A 46 -17.70 -5.48 0.42
C TYR A 46 -17.71 -5.47 1.94
N THR A 47 -17.37 -6.59 2.54
CA THR A 47 -17.17 -6.72 3.99
C THR A 47 -15.88 -5.99 4.43
N LYS A 48 -15.78 -5.67 5.72
CA LYS A 48 -14.56 -5.06 6.28
C LYS A 48 -13.30 -5.90 6.02
N LYS A 49 -13.41 -7.22 6.07
CA LYS A 49 -12.29 -8.14 5.81
C LYS A 49 -11.81 -8.05 4.35
N GLU A 50 -12.74 -8.01 3.41
CA GLU A 50 -12.41 -7.86 1.98
C GLU A 50 -11.78 -6.49 1.70
N ILE A 51 -12.30 -5.41 2.28
CA ILE A 51 -11.74 -4.06 2.15
C ILE A 51 -10.30 -4.00 2.69
N ILE A 52 -10.04 -4.59 3.87
CA ILE A 52 -8.69 -4.67 4.44
C ILE A 52 -7.79 -5.50 3.54
N ASN A 53 -8.27 -6.63 3.02
CA ASN A 53 -7.49 -7.48 2.12
C ASN A 53 -7.12 -6.75 0.82
N MET A 54 -8.08 -6.09 0.17
CA MET A 54 -7.82 -5.26 -1.01
C MET A 54 -6.82 -4.14 -0.71
N TYR A 55 -6.95 -3.48 0.45
CA TYR A 55 -6.04 -2.42 0.87
C TYR A 55 -4.61 -2.96 1.08
N MET A 56 -4.46 -4.05 1.84
CA MET A 56 -3.15 -4.65 2.11
C MET A 56 -2.46 -5.16 0.84
N ASN A 57 -3.22 -5.59 -0.16
CA ASN A 57 -2.68 -6.05 -1.44
C ASN A 57 -2.34 -4.90 -2.41
N SER A 58 -2.82 -3.68 -2.16
CA SER A 58 -2.61 -2.54 -3.07
C SER A 58 -1.75 -1.41 -2.50
N VAL A 59 -1.59 -1.34 -1.17
CA VAL A 59 -0.87 -0.24 -0.52
C VAL A 59 0.63 -0.30 -0.79
N PHE A 60 1.25 0.87 -0.93
CA PHE A 60 2.69 1.02 -1.13
C PHE A 60 3.44 0.99 0.21
N PHE A 61 4.42 0.08 0.33
CA PHE A 61 5.27 -0.10 1.51
C PHE A 61 6.67 0.52 1.38
N GLY A 62 7.01 1.15 0.28
CA GLY A 62 8.37 1.61 0.00
C GLY A 62 9.19 0.57 -0.77
N SER A 63 10.42 0.94 -1.18
CA SER A 63 11.35 0.02 -1.88
C SER A 63 10.72 -0.73 -3.07
N ASN A 64 9.87 -0.07 -3.85
CA ASN A 64 9.08 -0.65 -4.94
C ASN A 64 8.10 -1.76 -4.53
N ALA A 65 7.88 -2.00 -3.23
CA ALA A 65 6.98 -3.02 -2.75
C ALA A 65 5.53 -2.49 -2.71
N TYR A 66 4.69 -3.00 -3.60
CA TYR A 66 3.25 -2.78 -3.61
C TYR A 66 2.54 -4.05 -3.11
N GLY A 67 1.73 -3.89 -2.08
CA GLY A 67 1.05 -4.98 -1.40
C GLY A 67 1.91 -5.73 -0.39
N VAL A 68 1.23 -6.36 0.57
CA VAL A 68 1.84 -7.04 1.72
C VAL A 68 2.72 -8.23 1.30
N GLN A 69 2.36 -8.92 0.21
CA GLN A 69 3.14 -10.04 -0.30
C GLN A 69 4.54 -9.58 -0.77
N ALA A 70 4.58 -8.53 -1.59
CA ALA A 70 5.84 -7.97 -2.06
C ALA A 70 6.66 -7.36 -0.91
N ALA A 71 6.00 -6.70 0.05
CA ALA A 71 6.66 -6.12 1.21
C ALA A 71 7.27 -7.19 2.11
N ALA A 72 6.54 -8.25 2.46
CA ALA A 72 7.04 -9.36 3.27
C ALA A 72 8.27 -10.02 2.62
N GLN A 73 8.21 -10.24 1.31
CA GLN A 73 9.31 -10.81 0.56
C GLN A 73 10.52 -9.85 0.49
N THR A 74 10.29 -8.55 0.23
CA THR A 74 11.37 -7.55 0.10
C THR A 74 12.10 -7.30 1.41
N PHE A 75 11.38 -7.19 2.52
CA PHE A 75 11.99 -6.81 3.81
C PHE A 75 12.41 -8.00 4.66
N PHE A 76 11.69 -9.12 4.57
CA PHE A 76 11.91 -10.28 5.45
C PHE A 76 12.19 -11.60 4.72
N GLY A 77 12.07 -11.63 3.39
CA GLY A 77 12.26 -12.86 2.60
C GLY A 77 11.21 -13.95 2.87
N LYS A 78 10.06 -13.56 3.44
CA LYS A 78 9.00 -14.46 3.93
C LYS A 78 7.69 -14.25 3.19
N LYS A 79 6.80 -15.24 3.29
CA LYS A 79 5.40 -15.04 2.93
C LYS A 79 4.66 -14.28 4.05
N PRO A 80 3.57 -13.55 3.78
CA PRO A 80 2.81 -12.82 4.80
C PRO A 80 2.32 -13.71 5.96
N ALA A 81 2.01 -14.97 5.70
CA ALA A 81 1.55 -15.93 6.72
C ALA A 81 2.66 -16.35 7.70
N ASP A 82 3.93 -16.22 7.30
CA ASP A 82 5.11 -16.66 8.06
C ASP A 82 5.75 -15.47 8.83
N LEU A 83 5.17 -14.27 8.73
CA LEU A 83 5.65 -13.10 9.44
C LEU A 83 5.37 -13.22 10.94
N THR A 84 6.35 -12.84 11.73
CA THR A 84 6.17 -12.70 13.17
C THR A 84 5.38 -11.42 13.50
N VAL A 85 4.96 -11.27 14.77
CA VAL A 85 4.18 -10.10 15.20
C VAL A 85 4.99 -8.81 15.03
N GLU A 86 6.27 -8.80 15.41
CA GLU A 86 7.16 -7.64 15.27
C GLU A 86 7.45 -7.28 13.81
N GLU A 87 7.57 -8.27 12.92
CA GLU A 87 7.73 -8.06 11.48
C GLU A 87 6.45 -7.46 10.88
N SER A 88 5.31 -8.03 11.22
CA SER A 88 3.99 -7.51 10.81
C SER A 88 3.76 -6.09 11.31
N ALA A 89 4.09 -5.80 12.58
CA ALA A 89 3.97 -4.45 13.16
C ALA A 89 4.91 -3.44 12.47
N THR A 90 6.10 -3.90 12.02
CA THR A 90 7.02 -3.08 11.24
C THR A 90 6.39 -2.69 9.90
N LEU A 91 5.85 -3.64 9.14
CA LEU A 91 5.18 -3.35 7.86
C LEU A 91 3.98 -2.40 8.05
N ILE A 92 3.13 -2.67 9.04
CA ILE A 92 1.98 -1.79 9.34
C ILE A 92 2.45 -0.39 9.73
N GLY A 93 3.55 -0.28 10.47
CA GLY A 93 4.17 1.00 10.82
C GLY A 93 4.60 1.82 9.61
N MET A 94 5.10 1.15 8.58
CA MET A 94 5.57 1.78 7.33
C MET A 94 4.45 2.42 6.51
N ILE A 95 3.24 1.88 6.51
CA ILE A 95 2.12 2.37 5.67
C ILE A 95 1.88 3.86 5.87
N ASN A 96 2.07 4.39 7.05
CA ASN A 96 1.84 5.81 7.35
C ASN A 96 2.77 6.74 6.55
N LYS A 97 4.07 6.42 6.50
CA LYS A 97 5.10 7.17 5.74
C LYS A 97 6.18 6.18 5.27
N PRO A 98 6.00 5.51 4.13
CA PRO A 98 6.85 4.41 3.67
C PRO A 98 8.34 4.74 3.57
N THR A 99 8.69 5.95 3.14
CA THR A 99 10.11 6.38 3.08
C THR A 99 10.68 6.69 4.45
N ARG A 100 9.87 7.33 5.34
CA ARG A 100 10.35 7.79 6.66
C ARG A 100 10.55 6.62 7.64
N TYR A 101 9.66 5.63 7.57
CA TYR A 101 9.65 4.48 8.46
C TYR A 101 10.18 3.20 7.81
N ASN A 102 10.92 3.35 6.71
CA ASN A 102 11.59 2.24 6.05
C ASN A 102 12.76 1.75 6.92
N PRO A 103 12.74 0.49 7.38
CA PRO A 103 13.77 -0.04 8.28
C PRO A 103 15.15 -0.16 7.62
N ALA A 104 15.21 -0.30 6.28
CA ALA A 104 16.47 -0.32 5.54
C ALA A 104 17.11 1.07 5.38
N ILE A 105 16.32 2.16 5.51
CA ILE A 105 16.80 3.55 5.35
C ILE A 105 16.91 4.25 6.70
N ASN A 106 15.93 4.06 7.58
CA ASN A 106 15.80 4.73 8.86
C ASN A 106 15.45 3.73 9.98
N PRO A 107 16.39 2.86 10.41
CA PRO A 107 16.12 1.79 11.36
C PRO A 107 15.54 2.31 12.70
N ASP A 108 16.11 3.38 13.25
CA ASP A 108 15.67 3.94 14.54
C ASP A 108 14.21 4.44 14.48
N LYS A 109 13.85 5.17 13.41
CA LYS A 109 12.48 5.67 13.24
C LYS A 109 11.49 4.54 12.98
N SER A 110 11.94 3.51 12.29
CA SER A 110 11.16 2.30 12.06
C SER A 110 10.90 1.56 13.37
N LEU A 111 11.93 1.40 14.21
CA LEU A 111 11.83 0.76 15.53
C LEU A 111 10.82 1.49 16.43
N VAL A 112 10.94 2.81 16.55
CA VAL A 112 10.00 3.64 17.32
C VAL A 112 8.56 3.48 16.80
N ARG A 113 8.41 3.47 15.48
CA ARG A 113 7.09 3.33 14.84
C ARG A 113 6.50 1.93 15.01
N ARG A 114 7.31 0.87 14.91
CA ARG A 114 6.93 -0.51 15.22
C ARG A 114 6.43 -0.62 16.66
N ASN A 115 7.21 -0.12 17.60
CA ASN A 115 6.88 -0.18 19.04
C ASN A 115 5.58 0.57 19.35
N PHE A 116 5.31 1.67 18.65
CA PHE A 116 4.01 2.34 18.72
C PHE A 116 2.86 1.43 18.24
N VAL A 117 3.03 0.72 17.12
CA VAL A 117 2.01 -0.23 16.61
C VAL A 117 1.76 -1.34 17.63
N ILE A 118 2.83 -1.94 18.18
CA ILE A 118 2.73 -3.01 19.19
C ILE A 118 1.99 -2.50 20.44
N SER A 119 2.26 -1.26 20.89
CA SER A 119 1.54 -0.64 22.00
C SER A 119 0.05 -0.42 21.68
N GLN A 120 -0.32 -0.13 20.44
CA GLN A 120 -1.72 -0.04 20.04
C GLN A 120 -2.40 -1.42 20.00
N MET A 121 -1.67 -2.47 19.62
CA MET A 121 -2.19 -3.85 19.69
C MET A 121 -2.48 -4.28 21.13
N GLN A 122 -1.60 -3.95 22.07
CA GLN A 122 -1.83 -4.20 23.51
C GLN A 122 -3.05 -3.41 24.00
N LYS A 123 -3.17 -2.13 23.72
CA LYS A 123 -4.34 -1.31 24.11
C LYS A 123 -5.66 -1.83 23.52
N ALA A 124 -5.62 -2.46 22.35
CA ALA A 124 -6.76 -3.09 21.71
C ALA A 124 -7.07 -4.50 22.23
N GLY A 125 -6.29 -5.02 23.20
CA GLY A 125 -6.49 -6.33 23.81
C GLY A 125 -5.96 -7.52 22.99
N TYR A 126 -5.16 -7.29 21.97
CA TYR A 126 -4.55 -8.37 21.16
C TYR A 126 -3.26 -8.92 21.79
N LEU A 127 -2.63 -8.18 22.68
CA LEU A 127 -1.41 -8.56 23.38
C LEU A 127 -1.55 -8.23 24.87
N THR A 128 -0.94 -9.04 25.72
CA THR A 128 -0.74 -8.71 27.13
C THR A 128 0.40 -7.68 27.29
N GLU A 129 0.53 -7.09 28.47
CA GLU A 129 1.65 -6.17 28.75
C GLU A 129 3.00 -6.86 28.67
N HIS A 130 3.09 -8.08 29.18
CA HIS A 130 4.33 -8.87 29.14
C HIS A 130 4.74 -9.21 27.70
N GLU A 131 3.80 -9.61 26.84
CA GLU A 131 4.09 -9.87 25.42
C GLU A 131 4.53 -8.60 24.69
N ARG A 132 3.86 -7.47 24.91
CA ARG A 132 4.26 -6.16 24.37
C ARG A 132 5.72 -5.86 24.71
N ASP A 133 6.09 -5.95 25.99
CA ASP A 133 7.43 -5.58 26.47
C ASP A 133 8.49 -6.53 25.92
N SER A 134 8.19 -7.82 25.86
CA SER A 134 9.06 -8.82 25.26
C SER A 134 9.28 -8.56 23.76
N ILE A 135 8.21 -8.34 23.00
CA ILE A 135 8.30 -8.11 21.53
C ILE A 135 9.01 -6.78 21.22
N GLN A 136 8.82 -5.75 22.04
CA GLN A 136 9.47 -4.45 21.83
C GLN A 136 11.00 -4.50 22.01
N GLN A 137 11.53 -5.45 22.76
CA GLN A 137 12.97 -5.65 22.93
C GLN A 137 13.63 -6.35 21.74
N VAL A 138 12.87 -7.07 20.92
CA VAL A 138 13.40 -7.77 19.74
C VAL A 138 13.90 -6.75 18.71
N PRO A 139 15.16 -6.85 18.21
CA PRO A 139 15.66 -5.98 17.16
C PRO A 139 14.95 -6.27 15.82
N ILE A 140 14.91 -5.27 14.91
CA ILE A 140 14.43 -5.50 13.55
C ILE A 140 15.53 -6.18 12.75
N THR A 141 15.32 -7.45 12.41
CA THR A 141 16.23 -8.22 11.56
C THR A 141 15.68 -8.25 10.15
N LEU A 142 16.42 -7.74 9.18
CA LEU A 142 16.00 -7.67 7.79
C LEU A 142 16.70 -8.73 6.94
N ALA A 143 15.94 -9.35 6.05
CA ALA A 143 16.46 -10.10 4.90
C ALA A 143 16.20 -9.26 3.63
N TYR A 144 16.70 -8.01 3.62
CA TYR A 144 16.33 -6.99 2.64
C TYR A 144 16.86 -7.32 1.25
N GLN A 145 15.94 -7.56 0.34
CA GLN A 145 16.23 -7.79 -1.07
C GLN A 145 15.24 -7.00 -1.92
N ILE A 146 15.73 -5.96 -2.60
CA ILE A 146 14.89 -5.26 -3.58
C ILE A 146 14.64 -6.23 -4.73
N GLN A 147 13.37 -6.56 -4.96
CA GLN A 147 12.98 -7.26 -6.17
C GLN A 147 13.13 -6.29 -7.35
N ASP A 148 14.27 -6.35 -8.02
CA ASP A 148 14.47 -5.61 -9.25
C ASP A 148 13.56 -6.18 -10.36
N HIS A 149 13.16 -5.33 -11.30
CA HIS A 149 12.38 -5.74 -12.47
C HIS A 149 13.07 -6.83 -13.31
N ASN A 150 14.37 -7.01 -13.14
CA ASN A 150 15.17 -8.06 -13.77
C ASN A 150 15.18 -9.37 -12.99
N SER A 151 14.73 -9.39 -11.73
CA SER A 151 14.63 -10.60 -10.91
C SER A 151 13.27 -11.26 -11.14
N GLY A 152 13.26 -12.58 -11.40
CA GLY A 152 12.06 -13.40 -11.58
C GLY A 152 11.93 -14.01 -12.98
N LEU A 153 10.87 -14.80 -13.19
CA LEU A 153 10.63 -15.51 -14.44
C LEU A 153 10.40 -14.53 -15.61
N ALA A 154 11.14 -14.79 -16.71
CA ALA A 154 11.03 -14.08 -17.99
C ALA A 154 11.12 -12.53 -17.93
N PRO A 155 12.23 -11.93 -17.47
CA PRO A 155 12.41 -10.48 -17.40
C PRO A 155 12.27 -9.84 -18.79
N TYR A 156 12.77 -10.48 -19.83
CA TYR A 156 12.67 -10.03 -21.21
C TYR A 156 11.22 -9.96 -21.71
N PHE A 157 10.41 -10.97 -21.39
CA PHE A 157 8.99 -10.98 -21.73
C PHE A 157 8.22 -9.86 -21.06
N ARG A 158 8.50 -9.59 -19.78
CA ARG A 158 7.87 -8.47 -19.04
C ARG A 158 8.27 -7.10 -19.61
N ASP A 159 9.53 -6.93 -20.02
CA ASP A 159 9.98 -5.67 -20.65
C ASP A 159 9.35 -5.49 -22.03
N MET A 160 9.26 -6.55 -22.81
CA MET A 160 8.55 -6.56 -24.10
C MET A 160 7.07 -6.20 -23.91
N LEU A 161 6.39 -6.82 -22.95
CA LEU A 161 4.99 -6.53 -22.64
C LEU A 161 4.80 -5.08 -22.19
N LYS A 162 5.67 -4.58 -21.33
CA LYS A 162 5.67 -3.18 -20.87
C LYS A 162 5.84 -2.22 -22.04
N ARG A 163 6.76 -2.49 -22.97
CA ARG A 163 6.98 -1.68 -24.18
C ARG A 163 5.75 -1.70 -25.09
N THR A 164 5.18 -2.88 -25.35
CA THR A 164 3.98 -3.05 -26.17
C THR A 164 2.79 -2.30 -25.56
N MET A 165 2.50 -2.51 -24.27
CA MET A 165 1.42 -1.83 -23.55
C MET A 165 1.65 -0.32 -23.42
N SER A 166 2.91 0.14 -23.37
CA SER A 166 3.24 1.56 -23.32
C SER A 166 3.15 2.22 -24.70
N ALA A 167 3.41 1.48 -25.78
CA ALA A 167 3.25 1.95 -27.16
C ALA A 167 1.76 2.05 -27.54
N GLU A 168 0.93 1.14 -27.03
CA GLU A 168 -0.53 1.14 -27.20
C GLU A 168 -1.26 2.04 -26.18
N LYS A 169 -0.67 3.14 -25.73
CA LYS A 169 -1.44 4.12 -24.93
C LYS A 169 -2.64 4.57 -25.76
N PRO A 170 -3.86 4.18 -25.42
CA PRO A 170 -5.03 4.63 -26.16
C PRO A 170 -5.06 6.15 -26.08
N LYS A 171 -5.18 6.81 -27.23
CA LYS A 171 -5.46 8.24 -27.29
C LYS A 171 -6.68 8.48 -26.39
N ARG A 172 -6.66 9.53 -25.61
CA ARG A 172 -7.56 9.92 -24.52
C ARG A 172 -9.09 9.90 -24.83
N SER A 173 -9.50 9.41 -25.99
CA SER A 173 -10.88 9.34 -26.49
C SER A 173 -11.54 7.95 -26.39
N SER A 174 -10.83 6.92 -25.93
CA SER A 174 -11.37 5.54 -25.95
C SER A 174 -11.69 4.96 -24.57
N TYR A 175 -12.17 5.79 -23.61
CA TYR A 175 -12.75 5.28 -22.37
C TYR A 175 -14.13 4.61 -22.54
N GLN A 176 -14.59 4.39 -23.77
CA GLN A 176 -15.85 3.71 -24.06
C GLN A 176 -15.75 2.19 -24.17
N HIS A 177 -14.54 1.60 -24.12
CA HIS A 177 -14.34 0.14 -24.32
C HIS A 177 -13.96 -0.64 -23.05
N PHE A 178 -14.27 -0.14 -21.87
CA PHE A 178 -14.06 -0.93 -20.63
C PHE A 178 -15.21 -1.93 -20.34
N GLU A 179 -16.27 -1.90 -21.16
CA GLU A 179 -17.39 -2.84 -21.04
C GLU A 179 -17.10 -4.21 -21.70
N ASP A 180 -16.08 -4.31 -22.58
CA ASP A 180 -15.82 -5.50 -23.36
C ASP A 180 -14.90 -6.53 -22.69
N PHE A 181 -14.40 -6.25 -21.47
CA PHE A 181 -13.59 -7.16 -20.66
C PHE A 181 -14.36 -7.82 -19.49
N LYS A 182 -15.64 -8.12 -19.70
CA LYS A 182 -16.35 -9.06 -18.83
C LYS A 182 -16.19 -10.46 -19.42
N VAL A 183 -15.20 -11.21 -18.89
CA VAL A 183 -15.16 -12.67 -18.93
C VAL A 183 -15.44 -13.18 -17.53
#